data_c72c21d9b883ea651b76245221584d22
#
_entry.id   c72c21d9b883ea651b76245221584d22
#
_cell.length_a   1.000
_cell.length_b   1.000
_cell.length_c   1.000
_cell.angle_alpha   90.00
_cell.angle_beta   90.00
_cell.angle_gamma   90.00
#
_symmetry.space_group_name_H-M   'P 1'
#
loop_
_entity.id
_entity.type
_entity.pdbx_description
1 polymer ?
#
loop_
_entity_poly.entity_id
_entity_poly.type
_entity_poly.pdbx_seq_one_letter_code
_entity_poly.pdbx_strand_id
1 'polypeptide(L)'
;MKREILLERIDKLKQIMPWYVLEYYQSKLAVPYSFTTLYEYLKEYDRFFRWVLDFGISDASEIAEIPLSVLENMTKKDMESFILYLRERPLLNANTTQNGVSQTTINRTLSALSSLYKYLTEEVENEQGEPYFYRNVMKKVATKKKKETLAARAENIKQKLFLGDETEEFLQYIDTEYPKKLSNRALSSFNKNKERDLAIIALLLASGVRLSEAVNLDLKDINLKMMVIEVTRKGGKRDSVNVAAFAKPYLEEYLSIRSKRYKAEKTDTAFF
;
A
#
# COMPACT_ATOMS: atom_id res chain seq x y z
N MET A 1 -6.05 6.14 4.37
CA MET A 1 -6.54 5.78 5.73
C MET A 1 -6.04 6.84 6.69
N LYS A 2 -6.94 7.45 7.49
CA LYS A 2 -6.52 8.46 8.48
C LYS A 2 -5.49 7.85 9.45
N ARG A 3 -4.51 8.65 9.88
CA ARG A 3 -3.41 8.20 10.75
C ARG A 3 -3.91 7.58 12.06
N GLU A 4 -4.93 8.15 12.65
CA GLU A 4 -5.55 7.67 13.89
C GLU A 4 -6.11 6.24 13.75
N ILE A 5 -6.88 5.97 12.68
CA ILE A 5 -7.41 4.64 12.38
C ILE A 5 -6.29 3.62 12.14
N LEU A 6 -5.18 4.05 11.52
CA LEU A 6 -4.03 3.20 11.29
C LEU A 6 -3.36 2.82 12.62
N LEU A 7 -3.16 3.78 13.52
CA LEU A 7 -2.56 3.55 14.84
C LEU A 7 -3.44 2.63 15.69
N GLU A 8 -4.75 2.85 15.72
CA GLU A 8 -5.70 1.96 16.43
C GLU A 8 -5.60 0.50 15.91
N ARG A 9 -5.50 0.31 14.60
CA ARG A 9 -5.34 -1.04 14.01
C ARG A 9 -3.99 -1.67 14.34
N ILE A 10 -2.93 -0.89 14.40
CA ILE A 10 -1.60 -1.34 14.85
C ILE A 10 -1.69 -1.80 16.30
N ASP A 11 -2.31 -1.02 17.18
CA ASP A 11 -2.40 -1.35 18.60
C ASP A 11 -3.20 -2.63 18.82
N LYS A 12 -4.27 -2.86 18.08
CA LYS A 12 -5.01 -4.15 18.13
C LYS A 12 -4.13 -5.34 17.72
N LEU A 13 -3.31 -5.20 16.69
CA LEU A 13 -2.41 -6.28 16.28
C LEU A 13 -1.29 -6.50 17.29
N LYS A 14 -0.75 -5.44 17.89
CA LYS A 14 0.29 -5.55 18.92
C LYS A 14 -0.16 -6.35 20.15
N GLN A 15 -1.43 -6.24 20.55
CA GLN A 15 -1.98 -6.96 21.70
C GLN A 15 -1.90 -8.48 21.58
N ILE A 16 -1.88 -9.00 20.34
CA ILE A 16 -1.84 -10.44 20.08
C ILE A 16 -0.45 -10.94 19.64
N MET A 17 0.55 -10.06 19.56
CA MET A 17 1.89 -10.45 19.07
C MET A 17 2.80 -10.93 20.20
N PRO A 18 3.73 -11.87 19.90
CA PRO A 18 4.76 -12.26 20.84
C PRO A 18 5.69 -11.08 21.17
N TRP A 19 6.30 -11.12 22.35
CA TRP A 19 7.15 -10.04 22.87
C TRP A 19 8.29 -9.64 21.91
N TYR A 20 8.94 -10.59 21.25
CA TYR A 20 10.02 -10.31 20.29
C TYR A 20 9.57 -9.59 19.03
N VAL A 21 8.29 -9.72 18.64
CA VAL A 21 7.70 -8.92 17.55
C VAL A 21 7.40 -7.50 18.02
N LEU A 22 7.01 -7.32 19.28
CA LEU A 22 6.82 -5.99 19.87
C LEU A 22 8.15 -5.24 19.96
N GLU A 23 9.21 -5.93 20.34
CA GLU A 23 10.56 -5.38 20.37
C GLU A 23 11.07 -5.02 18.98
N TYR A 24 10.88 -5.91 17.99
CA TYR A 24 11.11 -5.58 16.57
C TYR A 24 10.36 -4.32 16.14
N TYR A 25 9.08 -4.21 16.48
CA TYR A 25 8.27 -3.05 16.14
C TYR A 25 8.86 -1.77 16.74
N GLN A 26 9.26 -1.77 18.00
CA GLN A 26 9.89 -0.62 18.68
C GLN A 26 11.23 -0.24 17.99
N SER A 27 12.07 -1.22 17.71
CA SER A 27 13.32 -1.00 16.98
C SER A 27 13.09 -0.34 15.61
N LYS A 28 12.06 -0.77 14.87
CA LYS A 28 11.75 -0.21 13.55
C LYS A 28 11.07 1.18 13.60
N LEU A 29 10.53 1.57 14.74
CA LEU A 29 10.11 2.95 14.98
C LEU A 29 11.29 3.90 15.16
N ALA A 30 12.40 3.45 15.73
CA ALA A 30 13.63 4.24 15.86
C ALA A 30 14.31 4.50 14.50
N VAL A 31 14.06 3.64 13.50
CA VAL A 31 14.47 3.82 12.10
C VAL A 31 13.26 4.34 11.32
N PRO A 32 13.41 5.17 10.25
CA PRO A 32 12.24 5.82 9.60
C PRO A 32 11.37 4.86 8.78
N TYR A 33 10.87 3.79 9.43
CA TYR A 33 9.81 2.95 8.86
C TYR A 33 8.47 3.67 8.93
N SER A 34 7.71 3.64 7.82
CA SER A 34 6.36 4.20 7.85
C SER A 34 5.41 3.31 8.66
N PHE A 35 4.48 3.91 9.39
CA PHE A 35 3.42 3.18 10.11
C PHE A 35 2.64 2.22 9.19
N THR A 36 2.45 2.60 7.93
CA THR A 36 1.80 1.72 6.93
C THR A 36 2.62 0.45 6.67
N THR A 37 3.95 0.57 6.57
CA THR A 37 4.83 -0.59 6.40
C THR A 37 4.78 -1.50 7.62
N LEU A 38 4.86 -0.93 8.82
CA LEU A 38 4.78 -1.69 10.06
C LEU A 38 3.43 -2.37 10.23
N TYR A 39 2.34 -1.69 9.91
CA TYR A 39 1.00 -2.30 9.91
C TYR A 39 0.89 -3.50 8.96
N GLU A 40 1.38 -3.35 7.72
CA GLU A 40 1.37 -4.46 6.78
C GLU A 40 2.24 -5.63 7.26
N TYR A 41 3.38 -5.37 7.87
CA TYR A 41 4.24 -6.40 8.44
C TYR A 41 3.57 -7.13 9.61
N LEU A 42 2.95 -6.41 10.53
CA LEU A 42 2.21 -7.03 11.64
C LEU A 42 1.08 -7.94 11.15
N LYS A 43 0.38 -7.57 10.08
CA LYS A 43 -0.62 -8.44 9.44
C LYS A 43 -0.03 -9.72 8.85
N GLU A 44 1.17 -9.62 8.26
CA GLU A 44 1.86 -10.80 7.74
C GLU A 44 2.37 -11.70 8.89
N TYR A 45 2.78 -11.12 10.04
CA TYR A 45 3.15 -11.88 11.23
C TYR A 45 1.93 -12.55 11.87
N ASP A 46 0.80 -11.87 12.01
CA ASP A 46 -0.45 -12.47 12.48
C ASP A 46 -0.82 -13.71 11.63
N ARG A 47 -0.74 -13.59 10.32
CA ARG A 47 -1.01 -14.69 9.40
C ARG A 47 -0.04 -15.86 9.58
N PHE A 48 1.24 -15.57 9.73
CA PHE A 48 2.28 -16.58 9.91
C PHE A 48 2.13 -17.31 11.23
N PHE A 49 1.91 -16.58 12.33
CA PHE A 49 1.76 -17.20 13.64
C PHE A 49 0.46 -17.99 13.80
N ARG A 50 -0.64 -17.58 13.15
CA ARG A 50 -1.84 -18.43 13.07
C ARG A 50 -1.54 -19.74 12.37
N TRP A 51 -0.82 -19.69 11.25
CA TRP A 51 -0.39 -20.91 10.57
C TRP A 51 0.50 -21.79 11.48
N VAL A 52 1.40 -21.20 12.25
CA VAL A 52 2.24 -21.94 13.22
C VAL A 52 1.39 -22.69 14.25
N LEU A 53 0.33 -22.08 14.78
CA LEU A 53 -0.61 -22.71 15.70
C LEU A 53 -1.48 -23.75 15.01
N ASP A 54 -2.10 -23.40 13.89
CA ASP A 54 -3.04 -24.25 13.14
C ASP A 54 -2.38 -25.55 12.65
N PHE A 55 -1.08 -25.55 12.40
CA PHE A 55 -0.31 -26.70 11.94
C PHE A 55 0.49 -27.40 13.05
N GLY A 56 0.27 -27.03 14.31
CA GLY A 56 0.87 -27.69 15.48
C GLY A 56 2.40 -27.56 15.54
N ILE A 57 2.97 -26.47 14.98
CA ILE A 57 4.41 -26.19 15.05
C ILE A 57 4.79 -25.63 16.43
N SER A 58 3.81 -25.08 17.13
CA SER A 58 3.91 -24.63 18.51
C SER A 58 2.73 -25.18 19.31
N ASP A 59 3.00 -25.58 20.57
CA ASP A 59 1.98 -26.01 21.52
C ASP A 59 1.33 -24.83 22.27
N ALA A 60 1.69 -23.58 21.94
CA ALA A 60 1.11 -22.39 22.55
C ALA A 60 -0.39 -22.29 22.24
N SER A 61 -1.18 -21.81 23.21
CA SER A 61 -2.62 -21.62 23.06
C SER A 61 -2.95 -20.35 22.27
N GLU A 62 -2.10 -19.34 22.35
CA GLU A 62 -2.26 -18.03 21.72
C GLU A 62 -0.98 -17.57 21.03
N ILE A 63 -1.14 -16.69 20.03
CA ILE A 63 0.00 -16.14 19.29
C ILE A 63 1.01 -15.45 20.20
N ALA A 64 0.53 -14.69 21.20
CA ALA A 64 1.38 -13.97 22.14
C ALA A 64 2.33 -14.89 22.95
N GLU A 65 1.94 -16.15 23.14
CA GLU A 65 2.68 -17.15 23.92
C GLU A 65 3.69 -17.95 23.10
N ILE A 66 3.72 -17.79 21.76
CA ILE A 66 4.64 -18.54 20.89
C ILE A 66 6.08 -18.21 21.30
N PRO A 67 6.85 -19.20 21.78
CA PRO A 67 8.22 -18.94 22.24
C PRO A 67 9.16 -18.66 21.06
N LEU A 68 10.18 -17.87 21.32
CA LEU A 68 11.19 -17.50 20.32
C LEU A 68 11.90 -18.71 19.73
N SER A 69 12.06 -19.78 20.50
CA SER A 69 12.66 -21.04 20.07
C SER A 69 11.94 -21.71 18.88
N VAL A 70 10.64 -21.41 18.67
CA VAL A 70 9.91 -21.86 17.48
C VAL A 70 10.53 -21.26 16.22
N LEU A 71 10.86 -19.96 16.22
CA LEU A 71 11.50 -19.31 15.08
C LEU A 71 12.92 -19.79 14.89
N GLU A 72 13.68 -19.97 15.97
CA GLU A 72 15.06 -20.49 15.94
C GLU A 72 15.12 -21.89 15.29
N ASN A 73 14.19 -22.78 15.68
CA ASN A 73 14.16 -24.17 15.21
C ASN A 73 13.47 -24.34 13.85
N MET A 74 12.80 -23.30 13.33
CA MET A 74 12.09 -23.33 12.04
C MET A 74 13.01 -23.83 10.94
N THR A 75 12.58 -24.85 10.20
CA THR A 75 13.35 -25.43 9.10
C THR A 75 12.99 -24.79 7.76
N LYS A 76 13.85 -24.99 6.74
CA LYS A 76 13.50 -24.61 5.35
C LYS A 76 12.23 -25.31 4.89
N LYS A 77 12.01 -26.59 5.30
CA LYS A 77 10.85 -27.38 4.94
C LYS A 77 9.57 -26.76 5.51
N ASP A 78 9.60 -26.27 6.75
CA ASP A 78 8.46 -25.59 7.36
C ASP A 78 8.10 -24.31 6.59
N MET A 79 9.10 -23.52 6.20
CA MET A 79 8.87 -22.33 5.39
C MET A 79 8.34 -22.65 3.99
N GLU A 80 8.77 -23.74 3.38
CA GLU A 80 8.24 -24.24 2.11
C GLU A 80 6.77 -24.70 2.27
N SER A 81 6.45 -25.37 3.38
CA SER A 81 5.07 -25.74 3.75
C SER A 81 4.18 -24.52 3.93
N PHE A 82 4.66 -23.47 4.63
CA PHE A 82 3.94 -22.20 4.74
C PHE A 82 3.68 -21.55 3.38
N ILE A 83 4.65 -21.58 2.46
CA ILE A 83 4.47 -21.04 1.11
C ILE A 83 3.40 -21.82 0.34
N LEU A 84 3.38 -23.16 0.47
CA LEU A 84 2.35 -24.00 -0.13
C LEU A 84 0.96 -23.68 0.45
N TYR A 85 0.86 -23.55 1.77
CA TYR A 85 -0.36 -23.10 2.42
C TYR A 85 -0.87 -21.78 1.84
N LEU A 86 0.01 -20.77 1.67
CA LEU A 86 -0.37 -19.49 1.08
C LEU A 86 -0.88 -19.61 -0.36
N ARG A 87 -0.39 -20.58 -1.13
CA ARG A 87 -0.81 -20.84 -2.51
C ARG A 87 -2.16 -21.56 -2.62
N GLU A 88 -2.51 -22.34 -1.63
CA GLU A 88 -3.65 -23.25 -1.67
C GLU A 88 -4.84 -22.77 -0.82
N ARG A 89 -4.59 -21.89 0.16
CA ARG A 89 -5.65 -21.44 1.08
C ARG A 89 -6.82 -20.80 0.33
N PRO A 90 -8.08 -21.09 0.74
CA PRO A 90 -9.24 -20.42 0.15
C PRO A 90 -9.20 -18.91 0.44
N LEU A 91 -9.55 -18.10 -0.55
CA LEU A 91 -9.76 -16.67 -0.37
C LEU A 91 -11.18 -16.44 0.15
N LEU A 92 -11.31 -15.72 1.27
CA LEU A 92 -12.60 -15.45 1.92
C LEU A 92 -13.54 -14.54 1.10
N ASN A 93 -13.12 -14.06 -0.08
CA ASN A 93 -13.95 -13.25 -0.96
C ASN A 93 -14.74 -14.14 -1.91
N ALA A 94 -16.05 -14.20 -1.71
CA ALA A 94 -17.01 -15.06 -2.39
C ALA A 94 -17.10 -14.93 -3.94
N ASN A 95 -16.36 -14.00 -4.54
CA ASN A 95 -16.45 -13.72 -5.99
C ASN A 95 -15.26 -14.24 -6.82
N THR A 96 -14.31 -14.95 -6.21
CA THR A 96 -13.16 -15.50 -6.95
C THR A 96 -13.07 -17.01 -6.77
N THR A 97 -13.15 -17.74 -7.87
CA THR A 97 -12.87 -19.18 -7.96
C THR A 97 -11.38 -19.52 -7.83
N GLN A 98 -10.53 -18.52 -7.56
CA GLN A 98 -9.09 -18.71 -7.39
C GLN A 98 -8.75 -19.02 -5.94
N ASN A 99 -8.16 -20.20 -5.72
CA ASN A 99 -7.50 -20.54 -4.47
C ASN A 99 -6.11 -19.87 -4.41
N GLY A 100 -5.72 -19.50 -3.19
CA GLY A 100 -4.39 -18.99 -2.92
C GLY A 100 -4.18 -17.51 -3.22
N VAL A 101 -3.08 -16.98 -2.71
CA VAL A 101 -2.70 -15.59 -2.92
C VAL A 101 -1.71 -15.42 -4.08
N SER A 102 -1.67 -14.25 -4.68
CA SER A 102 -0.74 -13.95 -5.77
C SER A 102 0.73 -14.10 -5.35
N GLN A 103 1.62 -14.39 -6.30
CA GLN A 103 3.07 -14.47 -6.03
C GLN A 103 3.62 -13.15 -5.43
N THR A 104 3.06 -12.01 -5.81
CA THR A 104 3.42 -10.70 -5.24
C THR A 104 3.08 -10.64 -3.76
N THR A 105 1.93 -11.16 -3.36
CA THR A 105 1.53 -11.24 -1.94
C THR A 105 2.43 -12.18 -1.17
N ILE A 106 2.76 -13.37 -1.73
CA ILE A 106 3.70 -14.31 -1.11
C ILE A 106 5.06 -13.62 -0.91
N ASN A 107 5.60 -12.95 -1.93
CA ASN A 107 6.88 -12.25 -1.81
C ASN A 107 6.85 -11.15 -0.73
N ARG A 108 5.71 -10.46 -0.56
CA ARG A 108 5.54 -9.46 0.51
C ARG A 108 5.57 -10.12 1.89
N THR A 109 4.86 -11.23 2.07
CA THR A 109 4.88 -12.01 3.31
C THR A 109 6.30 -12.47 3.64
N LEU A 110 7.01 -13.03 2.66
CA LEU A 110 8.40 -13.46 2.84
C LEU A 110 9.34 -12.28 3.15
N SER A 111 9.10 -11.11 2.59
CA SER A 111 9.88 -9.90 2.91
C SER A 111 9.66 -9.44 4.34
N ALA A 112 8.43 -9.52 4.86
CA ALA A 112 8.13 -9.21 6.26
C ALA A 112 8.85 -10.18 7.19
N LEU A 113 8.74 -11.50 6.94
CA LEU A 113 9.43 -12.52 7.72
C LEU A 113 10.95 -12.38 7.63
N SER A 114 11.50 -12.09 6.46
CA SER A 114 12.94 -11.84 6.30
C SER A 114 13.42 -10.64 7.13
N SER A 115 12.58 -9.60 7.27
CA SER A 115 12.89 -8.44 8.10
C SER A 115 12.90 -8.79 9.60
N LEU A 116 11.94 -9.61 10.05
CA LEU A 116 11.91 -10.09 11.44
C LEU A 116 13.11 -10.99 11.74
N TYR A 117 13.38 -11.98 10.89
CA TYR A 117 14.53 -12.86 11.07
C TYR A 117 15.87 -12.12 11.04
N LYS A 118 16.00 -11.12 10.16
CA LYS A 118 17.20 -10.28 10.14
C LYS A 118 17.39 -9.53 11.46
N TYR A 119 16.30 -8.98 12.01
CA TYR A 119 16.35 -8.33 13.32
C TYR A 119 16.83 -9.29 14.41
N LEU A 120 16.20 -10.46 14.52
CA LEU A 120 16.48 -11.45 15.57
C LEU A 120 17.88 -12.09 15.47
N THR A 121 18.48 -12.08 14.27
CA THR A 121 19.77 -12.74 14.01
C THR A 121 20.95 -11.80 13.76
N GLU A 122 20.69 -10.49 13.57
CA GLU A 122 21.75 -9.56 13.15
C GLU A 122 21.65 -8.16 13.79
N GLU A 123 20.44 -7.72 14.20
CA GLU A 123 20.24 -6.31 14.58
C GLU A 123 19.99 -6.13 16.08
N VAL A 124 19.46 -7.16 16.77
CA VAL A 124 19.21 -7.13 18.21
C VAL A 124 20.39 -7.70 18.98
N GLU A 125 20.62 -7.18 20.16
CA GLU A 125 21.60 -7.69 21.11
C GLU A 125 20.89 -8.08 22.41
N ASN A 126 21.20 -9.27 22.95
CA ASN A 126 20.78 -9.72 24.26
C ASN A 126 21.72 -9.12 25.35
N GLU A 127 21.55 -9.49 26.62
CA GLU A 127 22.36 -9.00 27.73
C GLU A 127 23.87 -9.32 27.59
N GLN A 128 24.21 -10.30 26.75
CA GLN A 128 25.57 -10.72 26.47
C GLN A 128 26.16 -10.02 25.23
N GLY A 129 25.40 -9.15 24.56
CA GLY A 129 25.83 -8.50 23.32
C GLY A 129 25.72 -9.40 22.08
N GLU A 130 25.01 -10.51 22.19
CA GLU A 130 24.83 -11.50 21.13
C GLU A 130 23.42 -11.42 20.54
N PRO A 131 23.19 -11.79 19.25
CA PRO A 131 21.84 -11.92 18.70
C PRO A 131 21.04 -12.98 19.45
N TYR A 132 19.73 -12.94 19.33
CA TYR A 132 18.88 -13.94 20.00
C TYR A 132 19.15 -15.36 19.51
N PHE A 133 19.44 -15.53 18.21
CA PHE A 133 19.93 -16.78 17.62
C PHE A 133 20.65 -16.49 16.29
N TYR A 134 21.48 -17.43 15.83
CA TYR A 134 22.38 -17.20 14.68
C TYR A 134 21.81 -17.68 13.33
N ARG A 135 20.84 -18.60 13.38
CA ARG A 135 20.36 -19.26 12.17
C ARG A 135 19.22 -18.51 11.52
N ASN A 136 19.47 -17.83 10.43
CA ASN A 136 18.45 -17.19 9.61
C ASN A 136 17.95 -18.12 8.49
N VAL A 137 16.80 -18.80 8.72
CA VAL A 137 16.20 -19.71 7.75
C VAL A 137 15.74 -18.99 6.48
N MET A 138 15.37 -17.72 6.57
CA MET A 138 14.91 -16.95 5.42
C MET A 138 15.99 -16.73 4.35
N LYS A 139 17.28 -16.80 4.70
CA LYS A 139 18.39 -16.79 3.74
C LYS A 139 18.38 -18.00 2.78
N LYS A 140 17.68 -19.09 3.15
CA LYS A 140 17.56 -20.32 2.35
C LYS A 140 16.25 -20.38 1.55
N VAL A 141 15.34 -19.42 1.75
CA VAL A 141 14.03 -19.36 1.08
C VAL A 141 14.15 -18.52 -0.18
N ALA A 142 13.95 -19.15 -1.33
CA ALA A 142 14.03 -18.47 -2.62
C ALA A 142 12.77 -17.63 -2.89
N THR A 143 12.93 -16.33 -3.14
CA THR A 143 11.89 -15.48 -3.68
C THR A 143 11.92 -15.52 -5.21
N LYS A 144 10.87 -16.06 -5.84
CA LYS A 144 10.76 -16.02 -7.31
C LYS A 144 10.32 -14.62 -7.75
N LYS A 145 11.17 -13.89 -8.45
CA LYS A 145 10.77 -12.74 -9.26
C LYS A 145 10.36 -13.26 -10.64
N LYS A 146 9.15 -12.90 -11.11
CA LYS A 146 8.81 -13.07 -12.52
C LYS A 146 9.84 -12.28 -13.34
N LYS A 147 10.65 -12.96 -14.13
CA LYS A 147 11.53 -12.32 -15.10
C LYS A 147 10.72 -12.13 -16.37
N GLU A 148 10.14 -10.95 -16.54
CA GLU A 148 9.64 -10.49 -17.84
C GLU A 148 10.80 -9.90 -18.64
N THR A 149 10.85 -10.19 -19.95
CA THR A 149 11.75 -9.48 -20.84
C THR A 149 11.33 -8.02 -20.97
N LEU A 150 12.28 -7.14 -21.25
CA LEU A 150 11.98 -5.70 -21.46
C LEU A 150 10.94 -5.50 -22.56
N ALA A 151 10.99 -6.27 -23.64
CA ALA A 151 10.05 -6.22 -24.75
C ALA A 151 8.62 -6.64 -24.30
N ALA A 152 8.48 -7.75 -23.57
CA ALA A 152 7.18 -8.18 -23.04
C ALA A 152 6.60 -7.18 -22.06
N ARG A 153 7.46 -6.57 -21.22
CA ARG A 153 7.04 -5.52 -20.30
C ARG A 153 6.61 -4.25 -21.04
N ALA A 154 7.34 -3.84 -22.07
CA ALA A 154 6.99 -2.68 -22.88
C ALA A 154 5.63 -2.87 -23.58
N GLU A 155 5.37 -4.04 -24.17
CA GLU A 155 4.09 -4.36 -24.81
C GLU A 155 2.93 -4.37 -23.81
N ASN A 156 3.11 -4.98 -22.63
CA ASN A 156 2.10 -4.98 -21.57
C ASN A 156 1.81 -3.56 -21.02
N ILE A 157 2.79 -2.66 -21.06
CA ILE A 157 2.60 -1.26 -20.65
C ILE A 157 1.89 -0.49 -21.76
N LYS A 158 2.30 -0.67 -23.01
CA LYS A 158 1.73 0.03 -24.17
C LYS A 158 0.20 -0.14 -24.26
N GLN A 159 -0.31 -1.35 -24.02
CA GLN A 159 -1.75 -1.63 -24.00
C GLN A 159 -2.54 -0.95 -22.87
N LYS A 160 -1.84 -0.36 -21.90
CA LYS A 160 -2.45 0.29 -20.71
C LYS A 160 -2.21 1.80 -20.68
N LEU A 161 -1.49 2.33 -21.64
CA LEU A 161 -1.22 3.76 -21.73
C LEU A 161 -2.28 4.41 -22.62
N PHE A 162 -2.71 5.59 -22.23
CA PHE A 162 -3.41 6.50 -23.12
C PHE A 162 -2.37 7.17 -24.04
N LEU A 163 -2.52 7.05 -25.33
CA LEU A 163 -1.62 7.58 -26.35
C LEU A 163 -2.34 8.63 -27.20
N GLY A 164 -1.63 9.67 -27.61
CA GLY A 164 -2.21 10.75 -28.40
C GLY A 164 -3.40 11.40 -27.68
N ASP A 165 -4.55 11.47 -28.36
CA ASP A 165 -5.75 12.13 -27.89
C ASP A 165 -6.61 11.27 -26.93
N GLU A 166 -6.24 9.99 -26.70
CA GLU A 166 -7.00 9.05 -25.86
C GLU A 166 -7.20 9.55 -24.43
N THR A 167 -6.28 10.38 -23.92
CA THR A 167 -6.42 10.99 -22.58
C THR A 167 -7.59 11.96 -22.53
N GLU A 168 -7.74 12.81 -23.54
CA GLU A 168 -8.82 13.80 -23.63
C GLU A 168 -10.14 13.10 -23.95
N GLU A 169 -10.15 12.12 -24.83
CA GLU A 169 -11.32 11.27 -25.12
C GLU A 169 -11.81 10.55 -23.86
N PHE A 170 -10.90 10.03 -23.04
CA PHE A 170 -11.26 9.39 -21.78
C PHE A 170 -11.90 10.37 -20.77
N LEU A 171 -11.36 11.57 -20.65
CA LEU A 171 -11.96 12.61 -19.79
C LEU A 171 -13.32 13.03 -20.30
N GLN A 172 -13.47 13.21 -21.61
CA GLN A 172 -14.74 13.52 -22.25
C GLN A 172 -15.76 12.39 -22.07
N TYR A 173 -15.34 11.12 -22.19
CA TYR A 173 -16.20 9.97 -21.90
C TYR A 173 -16.72 9.99 -20.46
N ILE A 174 -15.86 10.28 -19.47
CA ILE A 174 -16.28 10.38 -18.07
C ILE A 174 -17.30 11.53 -17.91
N ASP A 175 -17.08 12.63 -18.58
CA ASP A 175 -17.95 13.81 -18.48
C ASP A 175 -19.34 13.59 -19.09
N THR A 176 -19.42 12.94 -20.25
CA THR A 176 -20.63 12.91 -21.08
C THR A 176 -21.29 11.54 -21.21
N GLU A 177 -20.52 10.47 -21.37
CA GLU A 177 -21.05 9.14 -21.68
C GLU A 177 -21.21 8.24 -20.43
N TYR A 178 -20.27 8.32 -19.51
CA TYR A 178 -20.31 7.51 -18.28
C TYR A 178 -21.59 7.76 -17.46
N PRO A 179 -22.06 9.00 -17.25
CA PRO A 179 -23.30 9.28 -16.51
C PRO A 179 -24.53 8.59 -17.09
N LYS A 180 -24.61 8.41 -18.42
CA LYS A 180 -25.77 7.78 -19.10
C LYS A 180 -25.96 6.31 -18.72
N LYS A 181 -24.89 5.67 -18.20
CA LYS A 181 -24.88 4.24 -17.82
C LYS A 181 -25.14 4.02 -16.32
N LEU A 182 -25.28 5.08 -15.53
CA LEU A 182 -25.42 5.01 -14.09
C LEU A 182 -26.87 4.81 -13.65
N SER A 183 -27.09 4.11 -12.54
CA SER A 183 -28.37 4.10 -11.84
C SER A 183 -28.65 5.49 -11.26
N ASN A 184 -29.92 5.82 -11.01
CA ASN A 184 -30.33 7.13 -10.46
C ASN A 184 -29.55 7.52 -9.18
N ARG A 185 -29.32 6.56 -8.29
CA ARG A 185 -28.54 6.78 -7.05
C ARG A 185 -27.07 7.10 -7.35
N ALA A 186 -26.44 6.35 -8.25
CA ALA A 186 -25.06 6.57 -8.65
C ALA A 186 -24.91 7.88 -9.42
N LEU A 187 -25.86 8.21 -10.30
CA LEU A 187 -25.90 9.47 -11.04
C LEU A 187 -25.99 10.69 -10.12
N SER A 188 -26.82 10.64 -9.07
CA SER A 188 -26.89 11.71 -8.07
C SER A 188 -25.56 11.92 -7.36
N SER A 189 -24.86 10.84 -6.98
CA SER A 189 -23.53 10.92 -6.38
C SER A 189 -22.47 11.44 -7.36
N PHE A 190 -22.52 10.98 -8.61
CA PHE A 190 -21.63 11.45 -9.67
C PHE A 190 -21.78 12.96 -9.90
N ASN A 191 -23.01 13.45 -10.12
CA ASN A 191 -23.28 14.86 -10.37
C ASN A 191 -22.85 15.77 -9.21
N LYS A 192 -22.86 15.25 -7.98
CA LYS A 192 -22.38 15.99 -6.80
C LYS A 192 -20.85 16.17 -6.79
N ASN A 193 -20.11 15.19 -7.30
CA ASN A 193 -18.65 15.14 -7.19
C ASN A 193 -17.91 15.30 -8.53
N LYS A 194 -18.66 15.43 -9.64
CA LYS A 194 -18.17 15.38 -11.02
C LYS A 194 -16.91 16.22 -11.27
N GLU A 195 -16.97 17.51 -10.97
CA GLU A 195 -15.90 18.44 -11.32
C GLU A 195 -14.64 18.19 -10.47
N ARG A 196 -14.82 17.79 -9.19
CA ARG A 196 -13.70 17.40 -8.34
C ARG A 196 -13.05 16.11 -8.87
N ASP A 197 -13.84 15.12 -9.18
CA ASP A 197 -13.35 13.82 -9.61
C ASP A 197 -12.68 13.92 -10.99
N LEU A 198 -13.24 14.73 -11.92
CA LEU A 198 -12.58 15.04 -13.21
C LEU A 198 -11.28 15.79 -13.00
N ALA A 199 -11.23 16.78 -12.11
CA ALA A 199 -10.00 17.52 -11.82
C ALA A 199 -8.91 16.61 -11.23
N ILE A 200 -9.27 15.68 -10.33
CA ILE A 200 -8.32 14.68 -9.79
C ILE A 200 -7.78 13.79 -10.91
N ILE A 201 -8.66 13.23 -11.74
CA ILE A 201 -8.27 12.33 -12.83
C ILE A 201 -7.40 13.07 -13.85
N ALA A 202 -7.80 14.28 -14.25
CA ALA A 202 -7.03 15.11 -15.19
C ALA A 202 -5.63 15.42 -14.64
N LEU A 203 -5.53 15.78 -13.36
CA LEU A 203 -4.23 16.02 -12.70
C LEU A 203 -3.34 14.79 -12.69
N LEU A 204 -3.89 13.62 -12.34
CA LEU A 204 -3.14 12.37 -12.31
C LEU A 204 -2.61 11.99 -13.70
N LEU A 205 -3.44 12.11 -14.73
CA LEU A 205 -3.06 11.82 -16.13
C LEU A 205 -2.03 12.83 -16.66
N ALA A 206 -2.19 14.11 -16.32
CA ALA A 206 -1.32 15.19 -16.80
C ALA A 206 0.05 15.27 -16.13
N SER A 207 0.21 14.70 -14.93
CA SER A 207 1.42 14.85 -14.13
C SER A 207 2.12 13.52 -13.77
N GLY A 208 1.40 12.40 -13.84
CA GLY A 208 1.91 11.10 -13.41
C GLY A 208 2.21 11.00 -11.91
N VAL A 209 1.73 11.92 -11.10
CA VAL A 209 1.89 11.86 -9.64
C VAL A 209 1.06 10.74 -9.04
N ARG A 210 1.46 10.24 -7.87
CA ARG A 210 0.69 9.20 -7.17
C ARG A 210 -0.59 9.81 -6.59
N LEU A 211 -1.64 8.99 -6.48
CA LEU A 211 -2.90 9.42 -5.86
C LEU A 211 -2.67 10.04 -4.47
N SER A 212 -1.78 9.44 -3.66
CA SER A 212 -1.45 9.99 -2.33
C SER A 212 -0.73 11.34 -2.39
N GLU A 213 0.01 11.62 -3.43
CA GLU A 213 0.66 12.92 -3.66
C GLU A 213 -0.39 13.96 -4.08
N ALA A 214 -1.29 13.60 -5.00
CA ALA A 214 -2.37 14.48 -5.46
C ALA A 214 -3.35 14.87 -4.34
N VAL A 215 -3.82 13.92 -3.53
CA VAL A 215 -4.80 14.21 -2.45
C VAL A 215 -4.20 14.95 -1.24
N ASN A 216 -2.89 15.08 -1.16
CA ASN A 216 -2.21 15.85 -0.12
C ASN A 216 -1.74 17.23 -0.61
N LEU A 217 -2.14 17.66 -1.81
CA LEU A 217 -1.83 18.99 -2.32
C LEU A 217 -2.63 20.06 -1.58
N ASP A 218 -1.95 21.12 -1.19
CA ASP A 218 -2.56 22.37 -0.75
C ASP A 218 -2.73 23.33 -1.94
N LEU A 219 -3.59 24.34 -1.78
CA LEU A 219 -3.78 25.42 -2.78
C LEU A 219 -2.48 26.13 -3.16
N LYS A 220 -1.56 26.30 -2.20
CA LYS A 220 -0.25 26.94 -2.39
C LYS A 220 0.72 26.09 -3.23
N ASP A 221 0.49 24.78 -3.29
CA ASP A 221 1.37 23.84 -3.99
C ASP A 221 1.07 23.76 -5.49
N ILE A 222 0.05 24.49 -5.99
CA ILE A 222 -0.37 24.47 -7.39
C ILE A 222 -0.20 25.85 -8.03
N ASN A 223 0.55 25.91 -9.12
CA ASN A 223 0.70 27.07 -9.96
C ASN A 223 0.08 26.83 -11.35
N LEU A 224 -1.19 27.21 -11.53
CA LEU A 224 -1.90 27.02 -12.80
C LEU A 224 -1.40 27.93 -13.93
N LYS A 225 -0.68 29.02 -13.63
CA LYS A 225 -0.07 29.87 -14.68
C LYS A 225 1.12 29.18 -15.32
N MET A 226 1.96 28.54 -14.49
CA MET A 226 3.15 27.84 -14.92
C MET A 226 2.88 26.37 -15.20
N MET A 227 1.68 25.87 -14.89
CA MET A 227 1.32 24.45 -14.97
C MET A 227 2.32 23.55 -14.25
N VAL A 228 2.59 23.88 -12.97
CA VAL A 228 3.53 23.19 -12.10
C VAL A 228 2.85 22.93 -10.74
N ILE A 229 3.15 21.79 -10.16
CA ILE A 229 2.75 21.44 -8.79
C ILE A 229 3.96 21.03 -7.95
N GLU A 230 3.92 21.34 -6.66
CA GLU A 230 4.90 20.85 -5.69
C GLU A 230 4.33 19.68 -4.91
N VAL A 231 4.98 18.53 -4.98
CA VAL A 231 4.55 17.31 -4.30
C VAL A 231 5.56 16.85 -3.27
N THR A 232 5.06 16.22 -2.21
CA THR A 232 5.93 15.55 -1.24
C THR A 232 6.00 14.06 -1.61
N ARG A 233 7.18 13.63 -2.09
CA ARG A 233 7.46 12.24 -2.45
C ARG A 233 7.58 11.35 -1.22
N LYS A 234 7.51 10.02 -1.44
CA LYS A 234 7.80 9.04 -0.39
C LYS A 234 9.17 9.33 0.25
N GLY A 235 9.20 9.42 1.58
CA GLY A 235 10.42 9.81 2.32
C GLY A 235 10.52 11.31 2.63
N GLY A 236 9.48 12.11 2.34
CA GLY A 236 9.40 13.52 2.72
C GLY A 236 10.12 14.50 1.76
N LYS A 237 10.70 14.01 0.67
CA LYS A 237 11.39 14.87 -0.31
C LYS A 237 10.36 15.67 -1.11
N ARG A 238 10.51 17.00 -1.15
CA ARG A 238 9.74 17.88 -2.04
C ARG A 238 10.28 17.80 -3.47
N ASP A 239 9.37 17.82 -4.43
CA ASP A 239 9.66 17.72 -5.85
C ASP A 239 8.67 18.56 -6.65
N SER A 240 9.15 19.23 -7.69
CA SER A 240 8.35 20.04 -8.61
C SER A 240 8.03 19.23 -9.85
N VAL A 241 6.74 19.16 -10.22
CA VAL A 241 6.23 18.34 -11.31
C VAL A 241 5.46 19.21 -12.29
N ASN A 242 5.81 19.10 -13.56
CA ASN A 242 5.06 19.74 -14.64
C ASN A 242 3.71 19.04 -14.85
N VAL A 243 2.68 19.81 -15.15
CA VAL A 243 1.33 19.36 -15.45
C VAL A 243 1.03 19.67 -16.91
N ALA A 244 0.63 18.68 -17.69
CA ALA A 244 0.26 18.90 -19.09
C ALA A 244 -0.95 19.84 -19.21
N ALA A 245 -0.94 20.68 -20.25
CA ALA A 245 -1.87 21.80 -20.39
C ALA A 245 -3.35 21.39 -20.47
N PHE A 246 -3.66 20.17 -20.96
CA PHE A 246 -5.03 19.69 -21.08
C PHE A 246 -5.77 19.60 -19.72
N ALA A 247 -5.04 19.47 -18.60
CA ALA A 247 -5.66 19.42 -17.26
C ALA A 247 -6.16 20.79 -16.77
N LYS A 248 -5.64 21.89 -17.32
CA LYS A 248 -5.93 23.24 -16.84
C LYS A 248 -7.42 23.55 -16.74
N PRO A 249 -8.25 23.35 -17.78
CA PRO A 249 -9.68 23.68 -17.70
C PRO A 249 -10.41 22.92 -16.58
N TYR A 250 -10.09 21.65 -16.37
CA TYR A 250 -10.70 20.84 -15.29
C TYR A 250 -10.33 21.35 -13.90
N LEU A 251 -9.07 21.76 -13.71
CA LEU A 251 -8.59 22.31 -12.44
C LEU A 251 -9.20 23.69 -12.15
N GLU A 252 -9.30 24.56 -13.15
CA GLU A 252 -9.91 25.88 -13.02
C GLU A 252 -11.40 25.77 -12.76
N GLU A 253 -12.13 24.88 -13.46
CA GLU A 253 -13.56 24.63 -13.24
C GLU A 253 -13.79 24.17 -11.80
N TYR A 254 -13.05 23.17 -11.32
CA TYR A 254 -13.14 22.71 -9.95
C TYR A 254 -12.92 23.85 -8.94
N LEU A 255 -11.87 24.63 -9.10
CA LEU A 255 -11.57 25.77 -8.21
C LEU A 255 -12.69 26.82 -8.18
N SER A 256 -13.33 27.07 -9.34
CA SER A 256 -14.40 28.06 -9.44
C SER A 256 -15.65 27.71 -8.62
N ILE A 257 -15.89 26.40 -8.44
CA ILE A 257 -17.08 25.90 -7.73
C ILE A 257 -16.78 25.37 -6.32
N ARG A 258 -15.48 25.23 -5.97
CA ARG A 258 -15.01 24.58 -4.73
C ARG A 258 -15.67 25.17 -3.48
N SER A 259 -15.74 26.48 -3.33
CA SER A 259 -16.37 27.14 -2.17
C SER A 259 -17.88 26.95 -2.14
N LYS A 260 -18.56 27.02 -3.29
CA LYS A 260 -20.02 26.94 -3.38
C LYS A 260 -20.53 25.51 -3.20
N ARG A 261 -19.92 24.54 -3.92
CA ARG A 261 -20.40 23.16 -3.95
C ARG A 261 -19.87 22.30 -2.80
N TYR A 262 -18.61 22.49 -2.42
CA TYR A 262 -17.96 21.68 -1.40
C TYR A 262 -17.84 22.41 -0.05
N LYS A 263 -18.41 23.62 0.06
CA LYS A 263 -18.41 24.43 1.29
C LYS A 263 -17.02 24.69 1.85
N ALA A 264 -16.01 24.74 0.98
CA ALA A 264 -14.65 25.01 1.39
C ALA A 264 -14.53 26.46 1.90
N GLU A 265 -14.06 26.60 3.11
CA GLU A 265 -13.83 27.91 3.75
C GLU A 265 -12.49 28.50 3.30
N LYS A 266 -12.27 29.79 3.57
CA LYS A 266 -11.00 30.45 3.25
C LYS A 266 -9.80 29.88 4.02
N THR A 267 -10.07 29.23 5.14
CA THR A 267 -9.08 28.55 5.99
C THR A 267 -8.69 27.16 5.49
N ASP A 268 -9.50 26.56 4.60
CA ASP A 268 -9.22 25.25 4.06
C ASP A 268 -8.11 25.32 3.03
N THR A 269 -6.94 24.82 3.38
CA THR A 269 -5.74 24.82 2.53
C THR A 269 -5.71 23.68 1.52
N ALA A 270 -6.37 22.55 1.79
CA ALA A 270 -6.38 21.40 0.90
C ALA A 270 -6.93 21.76 -0.49
N PHE A 271 -6.27 21.29 -1.55
CA PHE A 271 -6.71 21.60 -2.91
C PHE A 271 -8.02 20.86 -3.25
N PHE A 272 -8.09 19.53 -2.94
CA PHE A 272 -9.26 18.68 -3.20
C PHE A 272 -10.11 18.37 -1.97
#